data_70cfba715cb58785455ec160711fda5c
#
_entry.id   70cfba715cb58785455ec160711fda5c
#
_cell.length_a   1.000
_cell.length_b   1.000
_cell.length_c   1.000
_cell.angle_alpha   90.00
_cell.angle_beta   90.00
_cell.angle_gamma   90.00
#
_symmetry.space_group_name_H-M   'P 1'
#
loop_
_entity.id
_entity.type
_entity.pdbx_description
1 polymer ?
#
loop_
_entity_poly.entity_id
_entity_poly.type
_entity_poly.pdbx_seq_one_letter_code
_entity_poly.pdbx_strand_id
1 'polypeptide(L)'
;VHVLVRKGSAKKLGQIGEAMGWDMKRIVPVTGDLSKAKLGLSAAQISALKGKVQHFFHLAAIYDLTADADSQKQANIGGTKNALELAAVIKAGCFHHASSIAAAGLYPGVFREDMFDEAEGLKDPYLKTKHEAEGLVRKQDVVPYRIYRPSMVVGHSKTGEIDKIDGPYYLFTLIKKIRQTLPQWMPTLGIEGGRINVVPVDFVADAMDHIAHKKGLDGHCFHLVDPEPMRFGELMNTFARAAHAPEMTMRLDARMFAFIPAPMRMAVSNLPPVKRLTNMILRDLKIPKSTLEFITYPTRFDAREAERALKGSKIAVPPLESYAWRLWDYWERNLDPDLFIDRSLRGKVEGKVVLITGGSSGIGKAAALKIAEAGAKVVIAARGEQELEATRKEICDAGHLCYAFKADLADLDSCDSLIEQVSKQHGGVDILINNAGRSIRRSIELSFDRFHDFERTMQLNYFGSLRLIMQSLPGMIAKRRGHIINISSIGVLASSPRFSAYVASKAALDAFSHCAQGELSGKGISFTTINMPLVKTPMIAPTKMYDSVPTLSPEEAADLIVKAIIDKPSRVATRLGVFAGVVHAVFPKAYEVVMSTAFELFPDSAAAKGMAGRGDAANPTNEQIAFASLMRGVHW
;
A
#
# COMPACT_ATOMS: atom_id res chain seq x y z
N VAL A 1 -42.37 7.01 -2.98
CA VAL A 1 -41.24 7.45 -2.14
C VAL A 1 -40.62 8.69 -2.77
N HIS A 2 -40.43 9.78 -2.02
CA HIS A 2 -39.71 10.96 -2.46
C HIS A 2 -38.25 10.86 -2.01
N VAL A 3 -37.30 10.98 -2.95
CA VAL A 3 -35.87 10.86 -2.63
C VAL A 3 -35.17 12.18 -2.89
N LEU A 4 -34.60 12.79 -1.84
CA LEU A 4 -33.83 14.02 -1.97
C LEU A 4 -32.51 13.72 -2.69
N VAL A 5 -32.25 14.42 -3.80
CA VAL A 5 -31.04 14.27 -4.61
C VAL A 5 -30.42 15.63 -4.91
N ARG A 6 -29.10 15.70 -5.03
CA ARG A 6 -28.40 16.90 -5.50
C ARG A 6 -28.69 17.14 -6.98
N LYS A 7 -28.58 18.39 -7.42
CA LYS A 7 -28.68 18.77 -8.83
C LYS A 7 -27.70 17.90 -9.67
N GLY A 8 -28.22 17.20 -10.67
CA GLY A 8 -27.46 16.27 -11.51
C GLY A 8 -27.42 14.79 -11.04
N SER A 9 -27.81 14.49 -9.79
CA SER A 9 -27.80 13.12 -9.27
C SER A 9 -29.09 12.30 -9.58
N ALA A 10 -30.10 12.90 -10.15
CA ALA A 10 -31.35 12.21 -10.52
C ALA A 10 -31.11 11.06 -11.53
N LYS A 11 -30.19 11.26 -12.50
CA LYS A 11 -29.81 10.22 -13.45
C LYS A 11 -29.16 9.02 -12.75
N LYS A 12 -28.30 9.27 -11.77
CA LYS A 12 -27.66 8.20 -10.97
C LYS A 12 -28.70 7.42 -10.17
N LEU A 13 -29.70 8.08 -9.59
CA LEU A 13 -30.80 7.42 -8.87
C LEU A 13 -31.57 6.48 -9.82
N GLY A 14 -31.85 6.94 -11.06
CA GLY A 14 -32.49 6.09 -12.09
C GLY A 14 -31.69 4.85 -12.40
N GLN A 15 -30.38 4.99 -12.64
CA GLN A 15 -29.49 3.86 -12.93
C GLN A 15 -29.42 2.87 -11.77
N ILE A 16 -29.34 3.35 -10.52
CA ILE A 16 -29.35 2.48 -9.33
C ILE A 16 -30.69 1.75 -9.22
N GLY A 17 -31.82 2.46 -9.41
CA GLY A 17 -33.13 1.86 -9.32
C GLY A 17 -33.37 0.78 -10.37
N GLU A 18 -32.93 1.00 -11.62
CA GLU A 18 -32.97 0.00 -12.68
C GLU A 18 -32.10 -1.23 -12.35
N ALA A 19 -30.87 -1.01 -11.89
CA ALA A 19 -29.96 -2.10 -11.51
C ALA A 19 -30.49 -2.94 -10.34
N MET A 20 -31.22 -2.30 -9.40
CA MET A 20 -31.82 -2.95 -8.22
C MET A 20 -33.24 -3.48 -8.49
N GLY A 21 -33.76 -3.33 -9.71
CA GLY A 21 -35.11 -3.77 -10.05
C GLY A 21 -36.26 -3.01 -9.36
N TRP A 22 -36.03 -1.73 -8.97
CA TRP A 22 -37.06 -0.93 -8.31
C TRP A 22 -38.16 -0.50 -9.29
N ASP A 23 -39.38 -0.42 -8.81
CA ASP A 23 -40.46 0.22 -9.55
C ASP A 23 -40.28 1.74 -9.58
N MET A 24 -39.60 2.22 -10.61
CA MET A 24 -39.24 3.64 -10.76
C MET A 24 -40.45 4.57 -10.86
N LYS A 25 -41.66 4.06 -11.16
CA LYS A 25 -42.89 4.87 -11.13
C LYS A 25 -43.27 5.31 -9.72
N ARG A 26 -42.80 4.58 -8.71
CA ARG A 26 -43.06 4.89 -7.28
C ARG A 26 -41.96 5.71 -6.65
N ILE A 27 -40.88 6.03 -7.35
CA ILE A 27 -39.73 6.80 -6.85
C ILE A 27 -39.71 8.17 -7.53
N VAL A 28 -39.85 9.23 -6.73
CA VAL A 28 -39.89 10.60 -7.22
C VAL A 28 -38.63 11.34 -6.74
N PRO A 29 -37.69 11.67 -7.64
CA PRO A 29 -36.54 12.47 -7.27
C PRO A 29 -36.94 13.91 -6.95
N VAL A 30 -36.52 14.42 -5.78
CA VAL A 30 -36.70 15.78 -5.35
C VAL A 30 -35.33 16.45 -5.30
N THR A 31 -35.11 17.44 -6.17
CA THR A 31 -33.83 18.15 -6.18
C THR A 31 -33.74 19.11 -5.00
N GLY A 32 -32.69 18.94 -4.19
CA GLY A 32 -32.43 19.80 -3.05
C GLY A 32 -30.98 19.72 -2.56
N ASP A 33 -30.71 20.39 -1.44
CA ASP A 33 -29.36 20.50 -0.87
C ASP A 33 -29.47 20.56 0.67
N LEU A 34 -28.86 19.59 1.32
CA LEU A 34 -28.87 19.45 2.79
C LEU A 34 -28.27 20.68 3.52
N SER A 35 -27.37 21.40 2.88
CA SER A 35 -26.73 22.59 3.44
C SER A 35 -27.64 23.85 3.46
N LYS A 36 -28.78 23.79 2.79
CA LYS A 36 -29.71 24.96 2.64
C LYS A 36 -30.93 24.83 3.55
N ALA A 37 -31.42 25.96 4.01
CA ALA A 37 -32.71 26.03 4.77
C ALA A 37 -33.82 25.33 3.98
N LYS A 38 -34.66 24.56 4.68
CA LYS A 38 -35.72 23.72 4.07
C LYS A 38 -35.21 22.83 2.93
N LEU A 39 -33.94 22.41 3.02
CA LEU A 39 -33.23 21.60 2.02
C LEU A 39 -33.16 22.23 0.62
N GLY A 40 -33.33 23.56 0.52
CA GLY A 40 -33.32 24.29 -0.74
C GLY A 40 -34.53 24.02 -1.65
N LEU A 41 -35.61 23.47 -1.13
CA LEU A 41 -36.84 23.22 -1.88
C LEU A 41 -37.58 24.53 -2.19
N SER A 42 -38.17 24.61 -3.37
CA SER A 42 -39.06 25.71 -3.76
C SER A 42 -40.37 25.68 -3.01
N ALA A 43 -41.06 26.84 -2.91
CA ALA A 43 -42.38 26.94 -2.28
C ALA A 43 -43.42 25.97 -2.92
N ALA A 44 -43.36 25.76 -4.22
CA ALA A 44 -44.22 24.81 -4.94
C ALA A 44 -43.95 23.34 -4.52
N GLN A 45 -42.68 22.96 -4.39
CA GLN A 45 -42.31 21.62 -3.93
C GLN A 45 -42.74 21.39 -2.48
N ILE A 46 -42.53 22.36 -1.62
CA ILE A 46 -42.97 22.31 -0.20
C ILE A 46 -44.49 22.15 -0.13
N SER A 47 -45.24 22.94 -0.90
CA SER A 47 -46.72 22.87 -0.95
C SER A 47 -47.19 21.50 -1.45
N ALA A 48 -46.51 20.92 -2.45
CA ALA A 48 -46.83 19.60 -2.97
C ALA A 48 -46.65 18.45 -1.97
N LEU A 49 -45.68 18.58 -1.02
CA LEU A 49 -45.39 17.61 0.02
C LEU A 49 -46.22 17.79 1.31
N LYS A 50 -46.75 18.97 1.52
CA LYS A 50 -47.41 19.35 2.79
C LYS A 50 -48.60 18.43 3.13
N GLY A 51 -48.55 17.77 4.31
CA GLY A 51 -49.56 16.84 4.81
C GLY A 51 -49.60 15.47 4.08
N LYS A 52 -48.66 15.20 3.16
CA LYS A 52 -48.64 13.95 2.40
C LYS A 52 -47.48 13.00 2.80
N VAL A 53 -46.56 13.47 3.62
CA VAL A 53 -45.39 12.69 4.05
C VAL A 53 -45.67 12.12 5.44
N GLN A 54 -45.94 10.82 5.52
CA GLN A 54 -46.15 10.13 6.81
C GLN A 54 -44.82 9.87 7.53
N HIS A 55 -43.78 9.47 6.79
CA HIS A 55 -42.46 9.12 7.32
C HIS A 55 -41.39 9.94 6.61
N PHE A 56 -40.60 10.70 7.38
CA PHE A 56 -39.47 11.47 6.89
C PHE A 56 -38.18 10.85 7.40
N PHE A 57 -37.46 10.12 6.54
CA PHE A 57 -36.18 9.47 6.90
C PHE A 57 -35.02 10.42 6.66
N HIS A 58 -34.30 10.78 7.71
CA HIS A 58 -33.04 11.53 7.64
C HIS A 58 -31.85 10.59 7.83
N LEU A 59 -31.33 10.08 6.71
CA LEU A 59 -30.23 9.12 6.67
C LEU A 59 -28.89 9.78 6.33
N ALA A 60 -28.95 11.00 5.77
CA ALA A 60 -27.77 11.69 5.25
C ALA A 60 -26.88 12.23 6.38
N ALA A 61 -25.62 11.81 6.38
CA ALA A 61 -24.57 12.30 7.27
C ALA A 61 -23.21 12.13 6.60
N ILE A 62 -22.22 12.91 7.04
CA ILE A 62 -20.81 12.62 6.78
C ILE A 62 -20.31 11.75 7.94
N TYR A 63 -19.90 10.52 7.62
CA TYR A 63 -19.33 9.55 8.55
C TYR A 63 -17.85 9.22 8.24
N ASP A 64 -17.25 9.96 7.31
CA ASP A 64 -15.83 9.82 6.96
C ASP A 64 -14.96 10.39 8.08
N LEU A 65 -14.26 9.51 8.78
CA LEU A 65 -13.34 9.87 9.88
C LEU A 65 -12.14 10.72 9.41
N THR A 66 -11.93 10.83 8.10
CA THR A 66 -10.89 11.66 7.49
C THR A 66 -11.37 13.03 7.05
N ALA A 67 -12.70 13.29 7.09
CA ALA A 67 -13.28 14.57 6.74
C ALA A 67 -12.95 15.64 7.79
N ASP A 68 -12.76 16.88 7.34
CA ASP A 68 -12.50 17.99 8.26
C ASP A 68 -13.69 18.28 9.19
N ALA A 69 -13.40 18.84 10.36
CA ALA A 69 -14.41 19.08 11.41
C ALA A 69 -15.52 20.05 10.99
N ASP A 70 -15.21 21.04 10.17
CA ASP A 70 -16.18 22.04 9.71
C ASP A 70 -17.17 21.44 8.72
N SER A 71 -16.69 20.62 7.78
CA SER A 71 -17.55 19.87 6.86
C SER A 71 -18.47 18.90 7.60
N GLN A 72 -17.95 18.17 8.61
CA GLN A 72 -18.76 17.29 9.44
C GLN A 72 -19.83 18.08 10.22
N LYS A 73 -19.48 19.20 10.82
CA LYS A 73 -20.42 20.07 11.56
C LYS A 73 -21.53 20.60 10.65
N GLN A 74 -21.16 21.11 9.49
CA GLN A 74 -22.14 21.65 8.53
C GLN A 74 -23.10 20.56 8.02
N ALA A 75 -22.59 19.39 7.68
CA ALA A 75 -23.43 18.32 7.15
C ALA A 75 -24.26 17.62 8.22
N ASN A 76 -23.66 17.26 9.37
CA ASN A 76 -24.34 16.46 10.39
C ASN A 76 -25.28 17.34 11.26
N ILE A 77 -24.81 18.47 11.75
CA ILE A 77 -25.62 19.35 12.61
C ILE A 77 -26.47 20.28 11.77
N GLY A 78 -25.89 21.03 10.84
CA GLY A 78 -26.61 21.94 9.95
C GLY A 78 -27.62 21.22 9.07
N GLY A 79 -27.23 20.09 8.50
CA GLY A 79 -28.12 19.25 7.69
C GLY A 79 -29.30 18.70 8.48
N THR A 80 -29.11 18.24 9.73
CA THR A 80 -30.18 17.77 10.60
C THR A 80 -31.13 18.92 10.95
N LYS A 81 -30.62 20.11 11.27
CA LYS A 81 -31.43 21.30 11.50
C LYS A 81 -32.33 21.65 10.30
N ASN A 82 -31.74 21.68 9.09
CA ASN A 82 -32.47 21.99 7.87
C ASN A 82 -33.52 20.92 7.52
N ALA A 83 -33.22 19.64 7.82
CA ALA A 83 -34.15 18.53 7.62
C ALA A 83 -35.36 18.61 8.60
N LEU A 84 -35.11 18.92 9.87
CA LEU A 84 -36.16 19.16 10.86
C LEU A 84 -37.06 20.35 10.47
N GLU A 85 -36.45 21.45 10.02
CA GLU A 85 -37.20 22.62 9.54
C GLU A 85 -38.14 22.24 8.38
N LEU A 86 -37.67 21.48 7.40
CA LEU A 86 -38.52 21.02 6.31
C LEU A 86 -39.63 20.10 6.84
N ALA A 87 -39.29 19.10 7.66
CA ALA A 87 -40.25 18.14 8.21
C ALA A 87 -41.40 18.85 8.96
N ALA A 88 -41.08 19.88 9.73
CA ALA A 88 -42.05 20.72 10.42
C ALA A 88 -42.96 21.48 9.44
N VAL A 89 -42.37 22.16 8.43
CA VAL A 89 -43.13 22.97 7.45
C VAL A 89 -44.04 22.10 6.58
N ILE A 90 -43.61 20.90 6.19
CA ILE A 90 -44.47 19.98 5.42
C ILE A 90 -45.42 19.17 6.28
N LYS A 91 -45.40 19.34 7.61
CA LYS A 91 -46.20 18.57 8.57
C LYS A 91 -46.00 17.07 8.38
N ALA A 92 -44.77 16.62 8.44
CA ALA A 92 -44.43 15.18 8.37
C ALA A 92 -45.04 14.44 9.59
N GLY A 93 -45.51 13.21 9.38
CA GLY A 93 -46.13 12.42 10.42
C GLY A 93 -45.13 11.94 11.49
N CYS A 94 -43.94 11.51 11.08
CA CYS A 94 -42.84 11.13 11.97
C CYS A 94 -41.49 11.39 11.31
N PHE A 95 -40.53 11.91 12.10
CA PHE A 95 -39.14 12.13 11.70
C PHE A 95 -38.25 10.96 12.17
N HIS A 96 -37.71 10.21 11.26
CA HIS A 96 -36.82 9.08 11.53
C HIS A 96 -35.35 9.51 11.37
N HIS A 97 -34.63 9.60 12.48
CA HIS A 97 -33.25 10.07 12.51
C HIS A 97 -32.27 8.89 12.60
N ALA A 98 -31.47 8.69 11.59
CA ALA A 98 -30.33 7.77 11.64
C ALA A 98 -29.15 8.42 12.37
N SER A 99 -29.11 8.23 13.68
CA SER A 99 -27.99 8.59 14.54
C SER A 99 -26.86 7.55 14.42
N SER A 100 -26.17 7.21 15.48
CA SER A 100 -25.15 6.16 15.57
C SER A 100 -24.90 5.84 17.04
N ILE A 101 -24.39 4.65 17.34
CA ILE A 101 -23.79 4.36 18.65
C ILE A 101 -22.68 5.35 19.04
N ALA A 102 -22.07 6.03 18.06
CA ALA A 102 -21.09 7.09 18.25
C ALA A 102 -21.62 8.26 19.11
N ALA A 103 -22.94 8.47 19.18
CA ALA A 103 -23.56 9.49 20.02
C ALA A 103 -23.33 9.28 21.52
N ALA A 104 -22.99 8.06 21.97
CA ALA A 104 -22.58 7.75 23.34
C ALA A 104 -21.15 8.23 23.69
N GLY A 105 -20.36 8.63 22.68
CA GLY A 105 -18.95 8.95 22.87
C GLY A 105 -18.13 7.74 23.32
N LEU A 106 -17.28 7.94 24.33
CA LEU A 106 -16.45 6.90 24.94
C LEU A 106 -16.94 6.56 26.37
N TYR A 107 -18.25 6.48 26.57
CA TYR A 107 -18.85 6.17 27.87
C TYR A 107 -18.33 4.83 28.42
N PRO A 108 -17.79 4.78 29.64
CA PRO A 108 -17.22 3.56 30.19
C PRO A 108 -18.31 2.70 30.86
N GLY A 109 -18.94 1.78 30.11
CA GLY A 109 -19.97 0.90 30.66
C GLY A 109 -21.02 0.49 29.64
N VAL A 110 -22.25 0.24 30.13
CA VAL A 110 -23.41 -0.12 29.31
C VAL A 110 -24.24 1.12 29.03
N PHE A 111 -24.25 1.58 27.79
CA PHE A 111 -25.06 2.70 27.34
C PHE A 111 -26.43 2.19 26.90
N ARG A 112 -27.50 2.68 27.54
CA ARG A 112 -28.86 2.25 27.25
C ARG A 112 -29.51 3.18 26.20
N GLU A 113 -30.62 2.74 25.65
CA GLU A 113 -31.34 3.47 24.60
C GLU A 113 -31.98 4.77 25.13
N ASP A 114 -32.35 4.83 26.42
CA ASP A 114 -32.86 6.01 27.11
C ASP A 114 -31.78 7.05 27.45
N MET A 115 -30.50 6.65 27.49
CA MET A 115 -29.38 7.53 27.83
C MET A 115 -29.01 8.46 26.68
N PHE A 116 -28.63 9.69 27.02
CA PHE A 116 -28.15 10.70 26.07
C PHE A 116 -27.15 11.66 26.73
N ASP A 117 -27.57 12.32 27.82
CA ASP A 117 -26.75 13.34 28.49
C ASP A 117 -25.55 12.75 29.23
N GLU A 118 -25.54 11.46 29.46
CA GLU A 118 -24.43 10.70 30.08
C GLU A 118 -23.28 10.41 29.11
N ALA A 119 -23.38 10.83 27.86
CA ALA A 119 -22.31 10.63 26.87
C ALA A 119 -21.00 11.29 27.32
N GLU A 120 -19.90 10.56 27.18
CA GLU A 120 -18.58 11.01 27.61
C GLU A 120 -17.55 10.93 26.45
N GLY A 121 -16.43 11.66 26.60
CA GLY A 121 -15.30 11.55 25.67
C GLY A 121 -15.57 12.06 24.25
N LEU A 122 -16.46 13.03 24.08
CA LEU A 122 -16.88 13.64 22.80
C LEU A 122 -15.81 14.58 22.21
N LYS A 123 -14.53 14.20 22.23
CA LYS A 123 -13.42 15.00 21.67
C LYS A 123 -13.26 14.81 20.16
N ASP A 124 -13.57 13.63 19.65
CA ASP A 124 -13.54 13.35 18.23
C ASP A 124 -14.66 14.11 17.50
N PRO A 125 -14.39 14.79 16.38
CA PRO A 125 -15.41 15.57 15.66
C PRO A 125 -16.62 14.74 15.22
N TYR A 126 -16.42 13.48 14.84
CA TYR A 126 -17.51 12.60 14.43
C TYR A 126 -18.42 12.25 15.61
N LEU A 127 -17.85 11.79 16.75
CA LEU A 127 -18.60 11.49 17.96
C LEU A 127 -19.40 12.72 18.41
N LYS A 128 -18.77 13.88 18.44
CA LYS A 128 -19.37 15.15 18.84
C LYS A 128 -20.51 15.54 17.92
N THR A 129 -20.30 15.54 16.60
CA THR A 129 -21.34 15.98 15.66
C THR A 129 -22.55 15.04 15.60
N LYS A 130 -22.35 13.74 15.81
CA LYS A 130 -23.46 12.76 15.92
C LYS A 130 -24.27 12.98 17.19
N HIS A 131 -23.62 13.22 18.32
CA HIS A 131 -24.29 13.56 19.58
C HIS A 131 -25.08 14.87 19.45
N GLU A 132 -24.45 15.95 18.97
CA GLU A 132 -25.12 17.25 18.82
C GLU A 132 -26.32 17.20 17.84
N ALA A 133 -26.18 16.46 16.72
CA ALA A 133 -27.27 16.28 15.76
C ALA A 133 -28.46 15.53 16.37
N GLU A 134 -28.22 14.48 17.15
CA GLU A 134 -29.25 13.77 17.88
C GLU A 134 -29.92 14.67 18.93
N GLY A 135 -29.12 15.49 19.61
CA GLY A 135 -29.64 16.48 20.58
C GLY A 135 -30.63 17.48 19.97
N LEU A 136 -30.44 17.89 18.71
CA LEU A 136 -31.42 18.72 18.00
C LEU A 136 -32.76 18.00 17.81
N VAL A 137 -32.73 16.70 17.50
CA VAL A 137 -33.96 15.91 17.32
C VAL A 137 -34.68 15.69 18.64
N ARG A 138 -33.95 15.46 19.73
CA ARG A 138 -34.56 15.27 21.08
C ARG A 138 -35.18 16.54 21.68
N LYS A 139 -34.59 17.69 21.34
CA LYS A 139 -35.03 19.01 21.92
C LYS A 139 -36.20 19.63 21.20
N GLN A 140 -36.59 19.13 20.01
CA GLN A 140 -37.73 19.69 19.29
C GLN A 140 -39.02 18.95 19.67
N ASP A 141 -40.16 19.67 19.68
CA ASP A 141 -41.50 19.19 20.02
C ASP A 141 -42.52 19.32 18.88
N VAL A 142 -42.05 19.73 17.69
CA VAL A 142 -42.93 20.07 16.55
C VAL A 142 -43.35 18.85 15.75
N VAL A 143 -42.44 17.88 15.58
CA VAL A 143 -42.66 16.67 14.78
C VAL A 143 -42.36 15.43 15.64
N PRO A 144 -43.27 14.44 15.71
CA PRO A 144 -42.95 13.16 16.34
C PRO A 144 -41.68 12.56 15.75
N TYR A 145 -40.82 11.94 16.56
CA TYR A 145 -39.56 11.42 16.08
C TYR A 145 -39.25 10.02 16.60
N ARG A 146 -38.38 9.32 15.86
CA ARG A 146 -37.71 8.06 16.28
C ARG A 146 -36.25 8.15 15.93
N ILE A 147 -35.40 7.69 16.86
CA ILE A 147 -33.95 7.73 16.71
C ILE A 147 -33.43 6.30 16.57
N TYR A 148 -32.56 6.10 15.61
CA TYR A 148 -31.89 4.80 15.39
C TYR A 148 -30.39 4.98 15.55
N ARG A 149 -29.79 4.17 16.40
CA ARG A 149 -28.34 4.16 16.64
C ARG A 149 -27.75 2.86 16.12
N PRO A 150 -27.50 2.72 14.81
CA PRO A 150 -26.78 1.57 14.29
C PRO A 150 -25.36 1.56 14.80
N SER A 151 -24.81 0.34 14.95
CA SER A 151 -23.38 0.11 15.19
C SER A 151 -22.57 0.25 13.91
N MET A 152 -21.36 -0.35 13.83
CA MET A 152 -20.59 -0.36 12.58
C MET A 152 -21.35 -1.15 11.52
N VAL A 153 -21.86 -0.46 10.50
CA VAL A 153 -22.60 -1.09 9.42
C VAL A 153 -21.62 -1.64 8.39
N VAL A 154 -21.77 -2.93 8.10
CA VAL A 154 -21.01 -3.61 7.03
C VAL A 154 -21.93 -3.94 5.86
N GLY A 155 -21.35 -4.51 4.81
CA GLY A 155 -22.08 -4.89 3.60
C GLY A 155 -23.24 -5.83 3.84
N HIS A 156 -24.04 -6.01 2.82
CA HIS A 156 -25.25 -6.84 2.82
C HIS A 156 -24.94 -8.30 3.15
N SER A 157 -25.66 -8.91 4.11
CA SER A 157 -25.35 -10.26 4.61
C SER A 157 -25.47 -11.37 3.54
N LYS A 158 -26.27 -11.17 2.49
CA LYS A 158 -26.47 -12.15 1.42
C LYS A 158 -25.60 -11.93 0.19
N THR A 159 -25.18 -10.69 -0.10
CA THR A 159 -24.40 -10.35 -1.30
C THR A 159 -22.98 -9.86 -1.01
N GLY A 160 -22.70 -9.43 0.23
CA GLY A 160 -21.44 -8.79 0.61
C GLY A 160 -21.33 -7.32 0.16
N GLU A 161 -22.29 -6.82 -0.62
CA GLU A 161 -22.24 -5.53 -1.29
C GLU A 161 -22.16 -4.37 -0.31
N ILE A 162 -21.21 -3.47 -0.56
CA ILE A 162 -21.04 -2.19 0.09
C ILE A 162 -20.41 -1.23 -0.91
N ASP A 163 -20.75 0.04 -0.84
CA ASP A 163 -20.27 1.06 -1.78
C ASP A 163 -19.02 1.81 -1.27
N LYS A 164 -18.59 1.57 -0.05
CA LYS A 164 -17.51 2.33 0.58
C LYS A 164 -16.70 1.49 1.57
N ILE A 165 -15.38 1.74 1.59
CA ILE A 165 -14.48 1.18 2.61
C ILE A 165 -14.65 1.96 3.91
N ASP A 166 -15.11 1.29 4.98
CA ASP A 166 -15.25 1.85 6.32
C ASP A 166 -15.15 0.76 7.40
N GLY A 167 -15.01 1.15 8.67
CA GLY A 167 -14.99 0.24 9.81
C GLY A 167 -13.98 -0.90 9.67
N PRO A 168 -14.40 -2.17 9.78
CA PRO A 168 -13.48 -3.32 9.76
C PRO A 168 -12.79 -3.53 8.41
N TYR A 169 -13.30 -2.95 7.30
CA TYR A 169 -12.68 -3.09 5.98
C TYR A 169 -11.27 -2.49 5.89
N TYR A 170 -10.93 -1.50 6.72
CA TYR A 170 -9.56 -0.99 6.80
C TYR A 170 -8.55 -2.09 7.20
N LEU A 171 -8.99 -3.11 7.91
CA LEU A 171 -8.15 -4.22 8.35
C LEU A 171 -7.97 -5.30 7.26
N PHE A 172 -8.81 -5.30 6.22
CA PHE A 172 -8.75 -6.31 5.15
C PHE A 172 -7.43 -6.23 4.37
N THR A 173 -6.90 -5.03 4.16
CA THR A 173 -5.57 -4.85 3.53
C THR A 173 -4.46 -5.52 4.37
N LEU A 174 -4.53 -5.44 5.69
CA LEU A 174 -3.61 -6.12 6.61
C LEU A 174 -3.75 -7.64 6.50
N ILE A 175 -4.98 -8.16 6.57
CA ILE A 175 -5.27 -9.61 6.45
C ILE A 175 -4.76 -10.15 5.11
N LYS A 176 -5.02 -9.42 4.01
CA LYS A 176 -4.50 -9.76 2.67
C LYS A 176 -2.98 -9.86 2.66
N LYS A 177 -2.28 -8.89 3.26
CA LYS A 177 -0.82 -8.89 3.31
C LYS A 177 -0.27 -10.05 4.13
N ILE A 178 -0.90 -10.39 5.25
CA ILE A 178 -0.55 -11.57 6.07
C ILE A 178 -0.74 -12.84 5.23
N ARG A 179 -1.88 -13.02 4.55
CA ARG A 179 -2.14 -14.16 3.65
C ARG A 179 -1.09 -14.32 2.56
N GLN A 180 -0.62 -13.21 1.99
CA GLN A 180 0.39 -13.24 0.92
C GLN A 180 1.82 -13.56 1.44
N THR A 181 2.08 -13.34 2.73
CA THR A 181 3.41 -13.47 3.32
C THR A 181 3.60 -14.79 4.06
N LEU A 182 2.55 -15.26 4.72
CA LEU A 182 2.59 -16.44 5.61
C LEU A 182 1.62 -17.51 5.12
N PRO A 183 1.97 -18.80 5.24
CA PRO A 183 1.05 -19.89 4.94
C PRO A 183 -0.09 -19.94 5.98
N GLN A 184 -1.28 -20.39 5.58
CA GLN A 184 -2.50 -20.38 6.38
C GLN A 184 -2.36 -21.12 7.73
N TRP A 185 -1.57 -22.18 7.78
CA TRP A 185 -1.36 -23.00 8.98
C TRP A 185 -0.42 -22.36 10.02
N MET A 186 0.27 -21.28 9.69
CA MET A 186 1.25 -20.64 10.58
C MET A 186 0.54 -19.88 11.71
N PRO A 187 0.82 -20.19 12.98
CA PRO A 187 0.26 -19.43 14.10
C PRO A 187 0.80 -18.00 14.11
N THR A 188 -0.08 -17.03 14.32
CA THR A 188 0.32 -15.63 14.44
C THR A 188 0.02 -15.08 15.83
N LEU A 189 0.82 -14.07 16.23
CA LEU A 189 0.61 -13.31 17.45
C LEU A 189 -0.30 -12.12 17.14
N GLY A 190 -1.32 -11.91 17.97
CA GLY A 190 -2.24 -10.78 17.84
C GLY A 190 -2.48 -10.06 19.15
N ILE A 191 -3.26 -8.99 19.06
CA ILE A 191 -3.69 -8.19 20.21
C ILE A 191 -5.17 -8.48 20.44
N GLU A 192 -5.54 -8.81 21.68
CA GLU A 192 -6.93 -8.85 22.10
C GLU A 192 -7.36 -7.45 22.52
N GLY A 193 -8.51 -7.01 22.02
CA GLY A 193 -9.06 -5.70 22.30
C GLY A 193 -10.43 -5.74 22.99
N GLY A 194 -11.12 -4.62 22.91
CA GLY A 194 -12.51 -4.47 23.34
C GLY A 194 -13.48 -5.30 22.48
N ARG A 195 -14.77 -5.15 22.78
CA ARG A 195 -15.83 -5.74 21.95
C ARG A 195 -16.17 -4.77 20.81
N ILE A 196 -16.24 -5.29 19.61
CA ILE A 196 -16.58 -4.53 18.40
C ILE A 196 -17.95 -4.97 17.94
N ASN A 197 -18.86 -4.03 17.85
CA ASN A 197 -20.22 -4.29 17.41
C ASN A 197 -20.35 -4.01 15.91
N VAL A 198 -20.76 -5.01 15.15
CA VAL A 198 -20.85 -4.97 13.68
C VAL A 198 -22.20 -5.54 13.25
N VAL A 199 -22.92 -4.84 12.38
CA VAL A 199 -24.21 -5.30 11.85
C VAL A 199 -24.26 -5.14 10.32
N PRO A 200 -24.94 -6.03 9.59
CA PRO A 200 -25.07 -5.89 8.14
C PRO A 200 -26.15 -4.85 7.78
N VAL A 201 -25.97 -4.20 6.62
CA VAL A 201 -26.84 -3.11 6.17
C VAL A 201 -28.29 -3.52 5.98
N ASP A 202 -28.55 -4.75 5.53
CA ASP A 202 -29.90 -5.31 5.36
C ASP A 202 -30.64 -5.44 6.69
N PHE A 203 -29.97 -5.89 7.77
CA PHE A 203 -30.57 -5.87 9.10
C PHE A 203 -30.97 -4.46 9.53
N VAL A 204 -30.08 -3.48 9.32
CA VAL A 204 -30.36 -2.07 9.69
C VAL A 204 -31.55 -1.53 8.91
N ALA A 205 -31.61 -1.78 7.61
CA ALA A 205 -32.70 -1.34 6.75
C ALA A 205 -34.03 -1.98 7.15
N ASP A 206 -34.06 -3.31 7.32
CA ASP A 206 -35.25 -4.06 7.69
C ASP A 206 -35.77 -3.66 9.08
N ALA A 207 -34.85 -3.49 10.06
CA ALA A 207 -35.20 -3.06 11.40
C ALA A 207 -35.77 -1.63 11.42
N MET A 208 -35.16 -0.70 10.70
CA MET A 208 -35.66 0.67 10.58
C MET A 208 -37.04 0.71 9.92
N ASP A 209 -37.24 -0.03 8.84
CA ASP A 209 -38.54 -0.10 8.16
C ASP A 209 -39.64 -0.66 9.07
N HIS A 210 -39.37 -1.81 9.71
CA HIS A 210 -40.32 -2.42 10.64
C HIS A 210 -40.67 -1.51 11.79
N ILE A 211 -39.68 -0.91 12.48
CA ILE A 211 -39.90 -0.01 13.61
C ILE A 211 -40.61 1.25 13.15
N ALA A 212 -40.31 1.79 11.94
CA ALA A 212 -40.97 2.99 11.42
C ALA A 212 -42.48 2.83 11.26
N HIS A 213 -42.95 1.62 10.90
CA HIS A 213 -44.37 1.33 10.67
C HIS A 213 -45.13 0.83 11.92
N LYS A 214 -44.41 0.57 13.04
CA LYS A 214 -45.04 0.13 14.29
C LYS A 214 -45.58 1.31 15.07
N LYS A 215 -46.82 1.19 15.59
CA LYS A 215 -47.50 2.28 16.36
C LYS A 215 -46.95 2.38 17.78
N GLY A 216 -47.04 3.59 18.37
CA GLY A 216 -46.73 3.84 19.77
C GLY A 216 -45.26 3.87 20.14
N LEU A 217 -44.38 4.12 19.16
CA LEU A 217 -42.91 4.15 19.36
C LEU A 217 -42.32 5.56 19.18
N ASP A 218 -43.14 6.60 19.10
CA ASP A 218 -42.66 7.96 18.93
C ASP A 218 -41.95 8.45 20.20
N GLY A 219 -40.87 9.21 20.04
CA GLY A 219 -40.02 9.67 21.14
C GLY A 219 -38.96 8.65 21.60
N HIS A 220 -38.98 7.43 21.07
CA HIS A 220 -38.01 6.39 21.45
C HIS A 220 -36.74 6.41 20.62
N CYS A 221 -35.67 5.89 21.24
CA CYS A 221 -34.39 5.61 20.61
C CYS A 221 -34.15 4.09 20.56
N PHE A 222 -33.57 3.60 19.48
CA PHE A 222 -33.35 2.18 19.23
C PHE A 222 -31.88 1.92 18.88
N HIS A 223 -31.22 1.03 19.62
CA HIS A 223 -29.88 0.57 19.28
C HIS A 223 -29.97 -0.60 18.28
N LEU A 224 -29.54 -0.36 17.05
CA LEU A 224 -29.48 -1.39 16.03
C LEU A 224 -28.07 -2.03 16.07
N VAL A 225 -27.89 -2.94 17.00
CA VAL A 225 -26.59 -3.53 17.37
C VAL A 225 -26.70 -5.05 17.47
N ASP A 226 -25.56 -5.72 17.37
CA ASP A 226 -25.46 -7.12 17.72
C ASP A 226 -25.52 -7.28 19.26
N PRO A 227 -26.47 -8.05 19.82
CA PRO A 227 -26.56 -8.27 21.27
C PRO A 227 -25.31 -8.98 21.84
N GLU A 228 -24.62 -9.78 21.02
CA GLU A 228 -23.43 -10.54 21.42
C GLU A 228 -22.17 -10.15 20.61
N PRO A 229 -21.69 -8.90 20.76
CA PRO A 229 -20.60 -8.39 19.95
C PRO A 229 -19.29 -9.14 20.22
N MET A 230 -18.57 -9.48 19.15
CA MET A 230 -17.30 -10.19 19.21
C MET A 230 -16.20 -9.35 19.85
N ARG A 231 -15.21 -9.99 20.47
CA ARG A 231 -13.95 -9.34 20.80
C ARG A 231 -13.15 -9.07 19.54
N PHE A 232 -12.29 -8.05 19.57
CA PHE A 232 -11.49 -7.65 18.41
C PHE A 232 -10.70 -8.81 17.79
N GLY A 233 -10.03 -9.64 18.62
CA GLY A 233 -9.28 -10.77 18.12
C GLY A 233 -10.15 -11.87 17.50
N GLU A 234 -11.38 -12.05 17.99
CA GLU A 234 -12.36 -12.99 17.40
C GLU A 234 -12.85 -12.47 16.05
N LEU A 235 -13.17 -11.17 15.98
CA LEU A 235 -13.54 -10.49 14.73
C LEU A 235 -12.45 -10.64 13.67
N MET A 236 -11.20 -10.39 14.05
CA MET A 236 -10.05 -10.54 13.15
C MET A 236 -9.88 -11.98 12.66
N ASN A 237 -10.04 -12.97 13.54
CA ASN A 237 -9.95 -14.38 13.16
C ASN A 237 -11.12 -14.80 12.25
N THR A 238 -12.32 -14.26 12.47
CA THR A 238 -13.46 -14.50 11.58
C THR A 238 -13.18 -14.01 10.16
N PHE A 239 -12.61 -12.81 10.00
CA PHE A 239 -12.21 -12.32 8.69
C PHE A 239 -10.95 -13.03 8.15
N ALA A 240 -10.01 -13.45 9.00
CA ALA A 240 -8.86 -14.23 8.57
C ALA A 240 -9.29 -15.59 7.99
N ARG A 241 -10.23 -16.30 8.63
CA ARG A 241 -10.83 -17.52 8.08
C ARG A 241 -11.52 -17.27 6.73
N ALA A 242 -12.33 -16.21 6.65
CA ALA A 242 -12.99 -15.81 5.41
C ALA A 242 -12.00 -15.53 4.27
N ALA A 243 -10.82 -15.01 4.61
CA ALA A 243 -9.73 -14.67 3.69
C ALA A 243 -8.80 -15.85 3.37
N HIS A 244 -8.94 -17.00 4.02
CA HIS A 244 -7.95 -18.08 4.02
C HIS A 244 -6.55 -17.62 4.48
N ALA A 245 -6.49 -16.71 5.45
CA ALA A 245 -5.28 -16.18 6.07
C ALA A 245 -4.98 -16.89 7.40
N PRO A 246 -3.72 -16.82 7.89
CA PRO A 246 -3.36 -17.30 9.23
C PRO A 246 -4.18 -16.64 10.33
N GLU A 247 -4.60 -17.41 11.33
CA GLU A 247 -5.33 -16.91 12.50
C GLU A 247 -4.38 -16.48 13.64
N MET A 248 -4.85 -15.57 14.47
CA MET A 248 -4.19 -15.20 15.72
C MET A 248 -4.44 -16.28 16.76
N THR A 249 -3.48 -17.19 16.93
CA THR A 249 -3.57 -18.28 17.91
C THR A 249 -3.15 -17.84 19.31
N MET A 250 -2.23 -16.90 19.42
CA MET A 250 -1.84 -16.25 20.67
C MET A 250 -2.29 -14.79 20.65
N ARG A 251 -3.13 -14.41 21.59
CA ARG A 251 -3.66 -13.05 21.71
C ARG A 251 -3.25 -12.44 23.04
N LEU A 252 -2.47 -11.36 22.97
CA LEU A 252 -2.07 -10.58 24.14
C LEU A 252 -3.16 -9.56 24.44
N ASP A 253 -3.75 -9.65 25.63
CA ASP A 253 -4.74 -8.66 26.07
C ASP A 253 -4.07 -7.29 26.24
N ALA A 254 -4.56 -6.29 25.49
CA ALA A 254 -4.02 -4.94 25.57
C ALA A 254 -4.06 -4.36 27.01
N ARG A 255 -4.97 -4.85 27.86
CA ARG A 255 -5.07 -4.48 29.27
C ARG A 255 -3.89 -4.99 30.10
N MET A 256 -3.19 -6.05 29.66
CA MET A 256 -1.95 -6.51 30.33
C MET A 256 -0.86 -5.41 30.36
N PHE A 257 -0.94 -4.44 29.46
CA PHE A 257 -0.03 -3.27 29.49
C PHE A 257 -0.57 -2.11 30.34
N ALA A 258 -1.73 -2.26 30.98
CA ALA A 258 -2.32 -1.20 31.81
C ALA A 258 -1.51 -0.93 33.09
N PHE A 259 -0.67 -1.87 33.54
CA PHE A 259 0.25 -1.66 34.66
C PHE A 259 1.36 -0.64 34.33
N ILE A 260 1.65 -0.38 33.04
CA ILE A 260 2.57 0.66 32.63
C ILE A 260 1.86 2.01 32.81
N PRO A 261 2.39 2.94 33.63
CA PRO A 261 1.77 4.24 33.83
C PRO A 261 1.47 4.97 32.51
N ALA A 262 0.32 5.61 32.42
CA ALA A 262 -0.11 6.31 31.20
C ALA A 262 0.96 7.29 30.66
N PRO A 263 1.67 8.09 31.47
CA PRO A 263 2.76 8.94 30.98
C PRO A 263 3.88 8.16 30.31
N MET A 264 4.22 6.98 30.83
CA MET A 264 5.29 6.13 30.30
C MET A 264 4.86 5.48 28.96
N ARG A 265 3.62 5.02 28.86
CA ARG A 265 3.04 4.53 27.57
C ARG A 265 3.03 5.62 26.51
N MET A 266 2.63 6.84 26.90
CA MET A 266 2.66 8.00 26.02
C MET A 266 4.07 8.39 25.61
N ALA A 267 5.04 8.31 26.52
CA ALA A 267 6.44 8.57 26.22
C ALA A 267 6.98 7.58 25.18
N VAL A 268 6.74 6.26 25.37
CA VAL A 268 7.17 5.22 24.43
C VAL A 268 6.50 5.39 23.07
N SER A 269 5.18 5.62 23.02
CA SER A 269 4.45 5.82 21.76
C SER A 269 4.86 7.10 21.02
N ASN A 270 5.37 8.10 21.76
CA ASN A 270 5.86 9.36 21.19
C ASN A 270 7.35 9.32 20.82
N LEU A 271 8.07 8.25 21.13
CA LEU A 271 9.46 8.10 20.66
C LEU A 271 9.48 8.24 19.12
N PRO A 272 10.37 9.09 18.58
CA PRO A 272 10.43 9.34 17.14
C PRO A 272 10.51 8.07 16.27
N PRO A 273 11.29 7.03 16.62
CA PRO A 273 11.32 5.79 15.87
C PRO A 273 9.98 5.03 15.89
N VAL A 274 9.35 4.91 17.06
CA VAL A 274 8.06 4.20 17.21
C VAL A 274 6.96 4.92 16.43
N LYS A 275 6.89 6.24 16.58
CA LYS A 275 5.92 7.07 15.86
C LYS A 275 6.11 7.01 14.34
N ARG A 276 7.38 7.04 13.87
CA ARG A 276 7.69 6.91 12.43
C ARG A 276 7.30 5.54 11.90
N LEU A 277 7.65 4.45 12.61
CA LEU A 277 7.32 3.08 12.23
C LEU A 277 5.80 2.87 12.18
N THR A 278 5.08 3.28 13.22
CA THR A 278 3.61 3.19 13.27
C THR A 278 2.98 3.95 12.10
N ASN A 279 3.41 5.21 11.87
CA ASN A 279 2.88 6.01 10.77
C ASN A 279 3.19 5.41 9.40
N MET A 280 4.36 4.80 9.22
CA MET A 280 4.74 4.11 8.00
C MET A 280 3.84 2.89 7.76
N ILE A 281 3.67 2.04 8.76
CA ILE A 281 2.82 0.84 8.68
C ILE A 281 1.37 1.23 8.38
N LEU A 282 0.80 2.19 9.11
CA LEU A 282 -0.58 2.64 8.90
C LEU A 282 -0.77 3.24 7.50
N ARG A 283 0.20 4.02 7.02
CA ARG A 283 0.17 4.59 5.67
C ARG A 283 0.27 3.50 4.59
N ASP A 284 1.17 2.55 4.75
CA ASP A 284 1.38 1.46 3.79
C ASP A 284 0.17 0.51 3.73
N LEU A 285 -0.53 0.35 4.85
CA LEU A 285 -1.78 -0.41 4.94
C LEU A 285 -3.02 0.45 4.63
N LYS A 286 -2.86 1.77 4.42
CA LYS A 286 -3.97 2.72 4.23
C LYS A 286 -4.99 2.71 5.37
N ILE A 287 -4.54 2.44 6.60
CA ILE A 287 -5.37 2.42 7.81
C ILE A 287 -5.36 3.81 8.46
N PRO A 288 -6.51 4.48 8.63
CA PRO A 288 -6.60 5.72 9.39
C PRO A 288 -6.21 5.51 10.85
N LYS A 289 -5.53 6.49 11.46
CA LYS A 289 -5.14 6.39 12.88
C LYS A 289 -6.33 6.25 13.82
N SER A 290 -7.43 6.91 13.52
CA SER A 290 -8.69 6.83 14.26
C SER A 290 -9.24 5.40 14.35
N THR A 291 -8.94 4.54 13.38
CA THR A 291 -9.34 3.12 13.43
C THR A 291 -8.75 2.39 14.63
N LEU A 292 -7.56 2.80 15.12
CA LEU A 292 -6.92 2.18 16.28
C LEU A 292 -7.68 2.45 17.59
N GLU A 293 -8.42 3.55 17.70
CA GLU A 293 -9.22 3.89 18.88
C GLU A 293 -10.40 2.95 19.06
N PHE A 294 -10.93 2.41 17.96
CA PHE A 294 -12.03 1.44 18.00
C PHE A 294 -11.61 0.06 18.54
N ILE A 295 -10.31 -0.29 18.51
CA ILE A 295 -9.82 -1.58 19.05
C ILE A 295 -10.08 -1.69 20.56
N THR A 296 -10.11 -0.56 21.27
CA THR A 296 -10.29 -0.49 22.73
C THR A 296 -11.56 0.26 23.12
N TYR A 297 -12.61 0.22 22.27
CA TYR A 297 -13.85 0.95 22.52
C TYR A 297 -14.48 0.51 23.85
N PRO A 298 -14.71 1.43 24.83
CA PRO A 298 -15.05 1.06 26.18
C PRO A 298 -16.53 0.76 26.37
N THR A 299 -17.39 1.26 25.46
CA THR A 299 -18.85 1.28 25.62
C THR A 299 -19.46 -0.02 25.12
N ARG A 300 -20.39 -0.58 25.89
CA ARG A 300 -21.33 -1.62 25.47
C ARG A 300 -22.71 -1.00 25.27
N PHE A 301 -23.54 -1.62 24.46
CA PHE A 301 -24.84 -1.09 24.11
C PHE A 301 -25.93 -2.08 24.50
N ASP A 302 -26.93 -1.60 25.22
CA ASP A 302 -28.17 -2.30 25.54
C ASP A 302 -29.18 -2.07 24.40
N ALA A 303 -29.82 -3.11 23.91
CA ALA A 303 -30.75 -3.03 22.76
C ALA A 303 -32.17 -3.51 23.11
N ARG A 304 -32.55 -3.51 24.37
CA ARG A 304 -33.84 -4.08 24.83
C ARG A 304 -35.06 -3.41 24.19
N GLU A 305 -35.04 -2.13 23.93
CA GLU A 305 -36.14 -1.42 23.26
C GLU A 305 -36.25 -1.80 21.79
N ALA A 306 -35.09 -1.91 21.10
CA ALA A 306 -35.06 -2.40 19.73
C ALA A 306 -35.51 -3.87 19.64
N GLU A 307 -35.05 -4.75 20.53
CA GLU A 307 -35.49 -6.14 20.60
C GLU A 307 -37.00 -6.29 20.84
N ARG A 308 -37.56 -5.47 21.77
CA ARG A 308 -39.03 -5.42 22.00
C ARG A 308 -39.77 -4.96 20.76
N ALA A 309 -39.24 -3.93 20.09
CA ALA A 309 -39.85 -3.40 18.89
C ALA A 309 -39.80 -4.42 17.73
N LEU A 310 -38.75 -5.23 17.62
CA LEU A 310 -38.59 -6.26 16.59
C LEU A 310 -39.24 -7.61 16.95
N LYS A 311 -39.73 -7.78 18.16
CA LYS A 311 -40.31 -9.06 18.62
C LYS A 311 -41.45 -9.50 17.68
N GLY A 312 -41.34 -10.73 17.15
CA GLY A 312 -42.29 -11.33 16.22
C GLY A 312 -42.06 -11.02 14.73
N SER A 313 -41.07 -10.19 14.37
CA SER A 313 -40.80 -9.80 12.98
C SER A 313 -39.88 -10.76 12.19
N LYS A 314 -39.20 -11.68 12.86
CA LYS A 314 -38.11 -12.51 12.30
C LYS A 314 -36.87 -11.71 11.88
N ILE A 315 -36.81 -10.41 12.17
CA ILE A 315 -35.63 -9.56 11.90
C ILE A 315 -34.66 -9.73 13.06
N ALA A 316 -33.47 -10.24 12.79
CA ALA A 316 -32.40 -10.44 13.77
C ALA A 316 -31.04 -10.26 13.10
N VAL A 317 -30.04 -9.91 13.88
CA VAL A 317 -28.65 -9.84 13.38
C VAL A 317 -28.17 -11.26 13.07
N PRO A 318 -27.77 -11.57 11.82
CA PRO A 318 -27.21 -12.89 11.52
C PRO A 318 -25.80 -13.00 12.10
N PRO A 319 -25.37 -14.21 12.55
CA PRO A 319 -24.00 -14.41 13.03
C PRO A 319 -22.98 -14.03 11.96
N LEU A 320 -21.97 -13.22 12.33
CA LEU A 320 -20.97 -12.69 11.36
C LEU A 320 -20.26 -13.81 10.60
N GLU A 321 -19.97 -14.93 11.24
CA GLU A 321 -19.33 -16.10 10.63
C GLU A 321 -20.09 -16.63 9.42
N SER A 322 -21.40 -16.47 9.41
CA SER A 322 -22.26 -16.98 8.33
C SER A 322 -22.10 -16.17 7.03
N TYR A 323 -21.64 -14.91 7.10
CA TYR A 323 -21.55 -14.03 5.94
C TYR A 323 -20.21 -13.30 5.77
N ALA A 324 -19.27 -13.42 6.71
CA ALA A 324 -17.96 -12.76 6.63
C ALA A 324 -17.22 -13.05 5.32
N TRP A 325 -17.35 -14.28 4.79
CA TRP A 325 -16.74 -14.67 3.52
C TRP A 325 -17.31 -13.89 2.32
N ARG A 326 -18.61 -13.51 2.35
CA ARG A 326 -19.22 -12.69 1.30
C ARG A 326 -18.69 -11.25 1.34
N LEU A 327 -18.51 -10.70 2.56
CA LEU A 327 -17.93 -9.37 2.74
C LEU A 327 -16.50 -9.33 2.21
N TRP A 328 -15.72 -10.38 2.51
CA TRP A 328 -14.35 -10.52 2.01
C TRP A 328 -14.31 -10.64 0.49
N ASP A 329 -15.09 -11.56 -0.10
CA ASP A 329 -15.13 -11.82 -1.53
C ASP A 329 -15.55 -10.55 -2.31
N TYR A 330 -16.57 -9.84 -1.84
CA TYR A 330 -17.00 -8.59 -2.46
C TYR A 330 -15.90 -7.52 -2.40
N TRP A 331 -15.28 -7.35 -1.23
CA TRP A 331 -14.17 -6.40 -1.06
C TRP A 331 -12.99 -6.75 -1.96
N GLU A 332 -12.58 -7.99 -2.02
CA GLU A 332 -11.43 -8.44 -2.82
C GLU A 332 -11.64 -8.21 -4.31
N ARG A 333 -12.88 -8.35 -4.80
CA ARG A 333 -13.23 -8.18 -6.22
C ARG A 333 -13.53 -6.75 -6.63
N ASN A 334 -14.03 -5.92 -5.72
CA ASN A 334 -14.59 -4.62 -6.10
C ASN A 334 -13.93 -3.42 -5.40
N LEU A 335 -13.41 -3.60 -4.20
CA LEU A 335 -12.98 -2.49 -3.34
C LEU A 335 -11.51 -2.56 -2.92
N ASP A 336 -10.82 -3.67 -3.20
CA ASP A 336 -9.40 -3.78 -2.88
C ASP A 336 -8.63 -2.63 -3.54
N PRO A 337 -7.95 -1.78 -2.74
CA PRO A 337 -7.19 -0.66 -3.28
C PRO A 337 -6.13 -1.05 -4.34
N ASP A 338 -5.72 -2.31 -4.33
CA ASP A 338 -4.74 -2.83 -5.29
C ASP A 338 -5.32 -3.02 -6.70
N LEU A 339 -6.64 -3.13 -6.84
CA LEU A 339 -7.32 -3.20 -8.14
C LEU A 339 -7.20 -1.90 -8.94
N PHE A 340 -7.01 -0.77 -8.25
CA PHE A 340 -6.95 0.56 -8.83
C PHE A 340 -5.52 1.10 -8.95
N ILE A 341 -4.50 0.30 -8.58
CA ILE A 341 -3.10 0.66 -8.74
C ILE A 341 -2.64 0.17 -10.10
N ASP A 342 -2.27 1.10 -10.98
CA ASP A 342 -1.56 0.74 -12.20
C ASP A 342 -0.18 0.17 -11.85
N ARG A 343 -0.03 -1.14 -12.06
CA ARG A 343 1.22 -1.89 -11.86
C ARG A 343 1.96 -2.13 -13.17
N SER A 344 1.52 -1.53 -14.27
CA SER A 344 2.26 -1.58 -15.52
C SER A 344 3.56 -0.76 -15.42
N LEU A 345 4.58 -1.14 -16.19
CA LEU A 345 5.78 -0.33 -16.32
C LEU A 345 5.43 1.07 -16.83
N ARG A 346 4.50 1.17 -17.79
CA ARG A 346 4.03 2.42 -18.35
C ARG A 346 3.51 3.38 -17.26
N GLY A 347 2.62 2.95 -16.39
CA GLY A 347 2.10 3.76 -15.30
C GLY A 347 3.17 4.23 -14.29
N LYS A 348 4.36 3.58 -14.30
CA LYS A 348 5.47 3.97 -13.43
C LYS A 348 6.46 4.93 -14.09
N VAL A 349 6.65 4.86 -15.42
CA VAL A 349 7.72 5.58 -16.12
C VAL A 349 7.24 6.59 -17.16
N GLU A 350 5.99 6.57 -17.60
CA GLU A 350 5.47 7.44 -18.65
C GLU A 350 5.75 8.92 -18.33
N GLY A 351 6.41 9.60 -19.28
CA GLY A 351 6.82 10.99 -19.17
C GLY A 351 7.97 11.29 -18.20
N LYS A 352 8.50 10.29 -17.45
CA LYS A 352 9.62 10.47 -16.52
C LYS A 352 10.96 10.39 -17.22
N VAL A 353 11.94 11.11 -16.68
CA VAL A 353 13.33 11.08 -17.11
C VAL A 353 14.05 9.93 -16.42
N VAL A 354 14.46 8.91 -17.20
CA VAL A 354 15.16 7.73 -16.72
C VAL A 354 16.59 7.73 -17.26
N LEU A 355 17.57 7.96 -16.38
CA LEU A 355 18.98 7.92 -16.73
C LEU A 355 19.55 6.52 -16.51
N ILE A 356 20.13 5.93 -17.57
CA ILE A 356 20.72 4.59 -17.56
C ILE A 356 22.20 4.68 -17.94
N THR A 357 23.07 4.37 -17.01
CA THR A 357 24.50 4.30 -17.27
C THR A 357 24.89 2.96 -17.90
N GLY A 358 25.83 2.97 -18.84
CA GLY A 358 26.17 1.78 -19.63
C GLY A 358 25.01 1.33 -20.53
N GLY A 359 24.22 2.29 -21.05
CA GLY A 359 23.04 2.03 -21.87
C GLY A 359 23.31 1.66 -23.32
N SER A 360 24.58 1.59 -23.76
CA SER A 360 24.96 1.29 -25.14
C SER A 360 25.02 -0.20 -25.48
N SER A 361 25.01 -1.10 -24.50
CA SER A 361 25.10 -2.55 -24.72
C SER A 361 24.52 -3.37 -23.54
N GLY A 362 24.36 -4.67 -23.74
CA GLY A 362 24.00 -5.63 -22.69
C GLY A 362 22.75 -5.26 -21.92
N ILE A 363 22.82 -5.39 -20.59
CA ILE A 363 21.68 -5.14 -19.67
C ILE A 363 21.14 -3.71 -19.80
N GLY A 364 22.04 -2.72 -19.87
CA GLY A 364 21.64 -1.31 -19.97
C GLY A 364 20.87 -1.00 -21.23
N LYS A 365 21.29 -1.53 -22.39
CA LYS A 365 20.57 -1.41 -23.66
C LYS A 365 19.21 -2.08 -23.61
N ALA A 366 19.15 -3.33 -23.16
CA ALA A 366 17.89 -4.06 -23.04
C ALA A 366 16.89 -3.35 -22.12
N ALA A 367 17.37 -2.80 -21.00
CA ALA A 367 16.53 -1.99 -20.10
C ALA A 367 16.08 -0.68 -20.77
N ALA A 368 16.95 -0.01 -21.52
CA ALA A 368 16.62 1.23 -22.20
C ALA A 368 15.49 1.03 -23.23
N LEU A 369 15.54 -0.04 -24.02
CA LEU A 369 14.49 -0.41 -24.98
C LEU A 369 13.13 -0.62 -24.27
N LYS A 370 13.06 -1.48 -23.27
CA LYS A 370 11.82 -1.77 -22.53
C LYS A 370 11.22 -0.54 -21.84
N ILE A 371 12.08 0.31 -21.27
CA ILE A 371 11.66 1.50 -20.54
C ILE A 371 11.19 2.60 -21.50
N ALA A 372 11.82 2.74 -22.66
CA ALA A 372 11.42 3.67 -23.71
C ALA A 372 10.06 3.26 -24.32
N GLU A 373 9.85 1.97 -24.62
CA GLU A 373 8.58 1.42 -25.08
C GLU A 373 7.42 1.71 -24.10
N ALA A 374 7.71 1.76 -22.81
CA ALA A 374 6.75 2.13 -21.78
C ALA A 374 6.49 3.64 -21.66
N GLY A 375 7.05 4.48 -22.54
CA GLY A 375 6.77 5.91 -22.64
C GLY A 375 7.64 6.81 -21.76
N ALA A 376 8.79 6.35 -21.28
CA ALA A 376 9.77 7.16 -20.57
C ALA A 376 10.57 8.07 -21.53
N LYS A 377 11.10 9.16 -21.00
CA LYS A 377 12.20 9.93 -21.60
C LYS A 377 13.51 9.26 -21.17
N VAL A 378 14.01 8.33 -22.00
CA VAL A 378 15.21 7.57 -21.66
C VAL A 378 16.45 8.39 -21.99
N VAL A 379 17.37 8.50 -21.04
CA VAL A 379 18.70 9.08 -21.18
C VAL A 379 19.71 7.96 -21.02
N ILE A 380 20.51 7.69 -22.03
CA ILE A 380 21.58 6.69 -21.97
C ILE A 380 22.94 7.38 -21.92
N ALA A 381 23.84 6.88 -21.06
CA ALA A 381 25.18 7.40 -20.92
C ALA A 381 26.23 6.28 -21.03
N ALA A 382 27.25 6.47 -21.85
CA ALA A 382 28.38 5.55 -22.02
C ALA A 382 29.59 6.26 -22.64
N ARG A 383 30.75 5.59 -22.67
CA ARG A 383 32.00 6.10 -23.26
C ARG A 383 32.08 5.96 -24.78
N GLY A 384 31.59 4.81 -25.28
CA GLY A 384 31.62 4.48 -26.71
C GLY A 384 30.53 5.25 -27.45
N GLU A 385 30.91 6.19 -28.30
CA GLU A 385 30.00 7.10 -28.97
C GLU A 385 29.20 6.39 -30.08
N GLN A 386 29.85 5.47 -30.81
CA GLN A 386 29.21 4.74 -31.91
C GLN A 386 28.09 3.81 -31.42
N GLU A 387 28.37 2.98 -30.42
CA GLU A 387 27.40 2.06 -29.85
C GLU A 387 26.28 2.81 -29.12
N LEU A 388 26.62 3.96 -28.51
CA LEU A 388 25.67 4.81 -27.82
C LEU A 388 24.67 5.42 -28.80
N GLU A 389 25.17 5.97 -29.92
CA GLU A 389 24.34 6.55 -30.96
C GLU A 389 23.53 5.48 -31.73
N ALA A 390 24.09 4.30 -31.95
CA ALA A 390 23.39 3.17 -32.53
C ALA A 390 22.19 2.76 -31.68
N THR A 391 22.36 2.68 -30.35
CA THR A 391 21.26 2.36 -29.42
C THR A 391 20.21 3.48 -29.37
N ARG A 392 20.65 4.75 -29.36
CA ARG A 392 19.71 5.87 -29.42
C ARG A 392 18.85 5.83 -30.69
N LYS A 393 19.50 5.60 -31.83
CA LYS A 393 18.82 5.52 -33.13
C LYS A 393 17.81 4.38 -33.15
N GLU A 394 18.18 3.20 -32.69
CA GLU A 394 17.28 2.03 -32.60
C GLU A 394 16.00 2.33 -31.81
N ILE A 395 16.13 3.02 -30.66
CA ILE A 395 15.00 3.40 -29.82
C ILE A 395 14.14 4.49 -30.51
N CYS A 396 14.79 5.47 -31.15
CA CYS A 396 14.09 6.56 -31.84
C CYS A 396 13.37 6.07 -33.11
N ASP A 397 13.99 5.16 -33.87
CA ASP A 397 13.40 4.57 -35.09
C ASP A 397 12.17 3.71 -34.75
N ALA A 398 12.09 3.16 -33.52
CA ALA A 398 10.91 2.49 -32.98
C ALA A 398 9.81 3.48 -32.47
N GLY A 399 10.02 4.80 -32.62
CA GLY A 399 9.04 5.82 -32.24
C GLY A 399 9.10 6.26 -30.78
N HIS A 400 10.16 5.93 -30.04
CA HIS A 400 10.30 6.24 -28.62
C HIS A 400 11.32 7.36 -28.36
N LEU A 401 11.28 7.95 -27.15
CA LEU A 401 12.16 9.06 -26.78
C LEU A 401 13.45 8.53 -26.15
N CYS A 402 14.59 8.81 -26.81
CA CYS A 402 15.90 8.48 -26.28
C CYS A 402 16.93 9.60 -26.56
N TYR A 403 17.74 9.91 -25.54
CA TYR A 403 18.80 10.91 -25.58
C TYR A 403 20.12 10.24 -25.18
N ALA A 404 21.18 10.55 -25.92
CA ALA A 404 22.49 9.93 -25.70
C ALA A 404 23.50 10.98 -25.22
N PHE A 405 24.23 10.65 -24.16
CA PHE A 405 25.29 11.48 -23.60
C PHE A 405 26.58 10.69 -23.46
N LYS A 406 27.64 11.15 -24.16
CA LYS A 406 28.96 10.57 -23.97
C LYS A 406 29.52 10.99 -22.60
N ALA A 407 29.82 10.03 -21.74
CA ALA A 407 30.39 10.29 -20.42
C ALA A 407 31.33 9.17 -19.98
N ASP A 408 32.48 9.54 -19.41
CA ASP A 408 33.34 8.62 -18.68
C ASP A 408 33.04 8.69 -17.19
N LEU A 409 32.41 7.66 -16.66
CA LEU A 409 32.02 7.62 -15.26
C LEU A 409 33.18 7.35 -14.28
N ALA A 410 34.38 7.07 -14.79
CA ALA A 410 35.59 7.08 -13.98
C ALA A 410 36.14 8.50 -13.75
N ASP A 411 35.68 9.47 -14.51
CA ASP A 411 35.95 10.90 -14.34
C ASP A 411 34.77 11.58 -13.65
N LEU A 412 35.03 12.17 -12.47
CA LEU A 412 33.99 12.78 -11.65
C LEU A 412 33.45 14.08 -12.25
N ASP A 413 34.28 14.85 -12.97
CA ASP A 413 33.86 16.06 -13.67
C ASP A 413 32.93 15.72 -14.84
N SER A 414 33.20 14.61 -15.53
CA SER A 414 32.31 14.06 -16.55
C SER A 414 30.96 13.62 -15.97
N CYS A 415 30.94 13.07 -14.75
CA CYS A 415 29.71 12.74 -14.04
C CYS A 415 28.89 14.00 -13.71
N ASP A 416 29.52 15.06 -13.23
CA ASP A 416 28.87 16.33 -12.91
C ASP A 416 28.27 16.98 -14.16
N SER A 417 29.06 17.07 -15.23
CA SER A 417 28.61 17.58 -16.52
C SER A 417 27.41 16.83 -17.08
N LEU A 418 27.40 15.49 -16.95
CA LEU A 418 26.26 14.67 -17.38
C LEU A 418 24.97 15.06 -16.65
N ILE A 419 25.00 15.13 -15.31
CA ILE A 419 23.80 15.47 -14.54
C ILE A 419 23.35 16.91 -14.77
N GLU A 420 24.29 17.86 -14.93
CA GLU A 420 23.98 19.23 -15.24
C GLU A 420 23.26 19.34 -16.60
N GLN A 421 23.79 18.71 -17.66
CA GLN A 421 23.18 18.68 -18.99
C GLN A 421 21.78 18.05 -18.97
N VAL A 422 21.62 16.90 -18.31
CA VAL A 422 20.31 16.24 -18.16
C VAL A 422 19.33 17.13 -17.39
N SER A 423 19.79 17.80 -16.35
CA SER A 423 18.95 18.70 -15.55
C SER A 423 18.49 19.92 -16.36
N LYS A 424 19.38 20.50 -17.14
CA LYS A 424 19.10 21.67 -18.00
C LYS A 424 18.16 21.33 -19.16
N GLN A 425 18.33 20.17 -19.79
CA GLN A 425 17.56 19.81 -20.99
C GLN A 425 16.24 19.11 -20.65
N HIS A 426 16.17 18.35 -19.54
CA HIS A 426 15.03 17.48 -19.23
C HIS A 426 14.41 17.76 -17.85
N GLY A 427 14.88 18.75 -17.10
CA GLY A 427 14.34 19.11 -15.78
C GLY A 427 14.78 18.17 -14.64
N GLY A 428 15.87 17.42 -14.84
CA GLY A 428 16.49 16.51 -13.86
C GLY A 428 16.06 15.06 -14.01
N VAL A 429 16.67 14.21 -13.20
CA VAL A 429 16.48 12.75 -13.23
C VAL A 429 15.38 12.35 -12.27
N ASP A 430 14.42 11.53 -12.72
CA ASP A 430 13.38 10.93 -11.87
C ASP A 430 13.77 9.52 -11.42
N ILE A 431 14.44 8.75 -12.30
CA ILE A 431 14.95 7.40 -12.02
C ILE A 431 16.40 7.32 -12.52
N LEU A 432 17.32 6.99 -11.62
CA LEU A 432 18.73 6.75 -11.94
C LEU A 432 19.04 5.26 -11.88
N ILE A 433 19.51 4.68 -12.99
CA ILE A 433 19.93 3.28 -13.06
C ILE A 433 21.45 3.22 -13.24
N ASN A 434 22.17 2.98 -12.15
CA ASN A 434 23.61 2.77 -12.14
C ASN A 434 23.91 1.35 -12.60
N ASN A 435 24.02 1.15 -13.91
CA ASN A 435 24.28 -0.13 -14.53
C ASN A 435 25.74 -0.23 -15.06
N ALA A 436 26.36 0.88 -15.43
CA ALA A 436 27.76 0.87 -15.86
C ALA A 436 28.67 0.25 -14.78
N GLY A 437 29.60 -0.57 -15.23
CA GLY A 437 30.53 -1.22 -14.32
C GLY A 437 31.62 -1.97 -15.05
N ARG A 438 32.62 -2.40 -14.30
CA ARG A 438 33.74 -3.23 -14.74
C ARG A 438 33.90 -4.40 -13.77
N SER A 439 34.11 -5.58 -14.30
CA SER A 439 34.50 -6.76 -13.55
C SER A 439 35.95 -7.18 -13.87
N ILE A 440 36.68 -7.51 -12.85
CA ILE A 440 38.04 -8.07 -12.99
C ILE A 440 38.03 -9.39 -12.21
N ARG A 441 38.35 -10.48 -12.95
CA ARG A 441 38.48 -11.81 -12.39
C ARG A 441 39.98 -12.15 -12.28
N ARG A 442 40.50 -12.17 -11.06
CA ARG A 442 41.91 -12.43 -10.76
C ARG A 442 42.06 -12.90 -9.30
N SER A 443 42.89 -13.92 -9.05
CA SER A 443 43.24 -14.34 -7.69
C SER A 443 44.07 -13.27 -6.97
N ILE A 444 44.05 -13.31 -5.65
CA ILE A 444 44.83 -12.38 -4.81
C ILE A 444 46.32 -12.52 -5.10
N GLU A 445 46.83 -13.76 -5.25
CA GLU A 445 48.23 -14.03 -5.56
C GLU A 445 48.73 -13.39 -6.87
N LEU A 446 47.84 -13.31 -7.88
CA LEU A 446 48.14 -12.64 -9.14
C LEU A 446 47.89 -11.12 -9.09
N SER A 447 47.56 -10.57 -7.93
CA SER A 447 47.20 -9.16 -7.76
C SER A 447 48.18 -8.35 -6.92
N PHE A 448 49.27 -8.95 -6.41
CA PHE A 448 50.22 -8.26 -5.52
C PHE A 448 50.85 -7.02 -6.15
N ASP A 449 51.14 -7.04 -7.43
CA ASP A 449 51.73 -5.94 -8.21
C ASP A 449 50.67 -5.15 -9.01
N ARG A 450 49.36 -5.40 -8.77
CA ARG A 450 48.27 -4.85 -9.58
C ARG A 450 47.24 -4.09 -8.79
N PHE A 451 47.67 -3.34 -7.81
CA PHE A 451 46.75 -2.54 -6.96
C PHE A 451 45.86 -1.59 -7.76
N HIS A 452 46.34 -1.11 -8.93
CA HIS A 452 45.56 -0.32 -9.85
C HIS A 452 44.27 -1.02 -10.37
N ASP A 453 44.16 -2.34 -10.28
CA ASP A 453 42.90 -3.06 -10.63
C ASP A 453 41.81 -2.80 -9.60
N PHE A 454 42.17 -2.68 -8.33
CA PHE A 454 41.26 -2.27 -7.25
C PHE A 454 40.85 -0.81 -7.42
N GLU A 455 41.81 0.10 -7.64
CA GLU A 455 41.53 1.52 -7.84
C GLU A 455 40.58 1.78 -9.00
N ARG A 456 40.86 1.22 -10.18
CA ARG A 456 40.02 1.37 -11.40
C ARG A 456 38.63 0.80 -11.22
N THR A 457 38.50 -0.28 -10.47
CA THR A 457 37.21 -0.93 -10.22
C THR A 457 36.40 -0.09 -9.22
N MET A 458 37.03 0.39 -8.15
CA MET A 458 36.41 1.30 -7.19
C MET A 458 36.01 2.62 -7.85
N GLN A 459 36.87 3.20 -8.68
CA GLN A 459 36.64 4.49 -9.34
C GLN A 459 35.36 4.46 -10.19
N LEU A 460 35.21 3.42 -11.04
CA LEU A 460 34.03 3.31 -11.90
C LEU A 460 32.78 2.82 -11.16
N ASN A 461 32.90 1.69 -10.43
CA ASN A 461 31.72 0.99 -9.90
C ASN A 461 31.15 1.68 -8.65
N TYR A 462 31.98 2.35 -7.86
CA TYR A 462 31.58 3.02 -6.63
C TYR A 462 31.60 4.54 -6.77
N PHE A 463 32.76 5.17 -6.95
CA PHE A 463 32.85 6.64 -6.93
C PHE A 463 32.08 7.30 -8.05
N GLY A 464 32.12 6.78 -9.28
CA GLY A 464 31.32 7.29 -10.39
C GLY A 464 29.82 7.18 -10.12
N SER A 465 29.37 5.99 -9.69
CA SER A 465 27.95 5.79 -9.32
C SER A 465 27.52 6.69 -8.17
N LEU A 466 28.36 6.80 -7.13
CA LEU A 466 28.11 7.67 -5.98
C LEU A 466 28.01 9.15 -6.41
N ARG A 467 28.91 9.62 -7.30
CA ARG A 467 28.89 11.01 -7.79
C ARG A 467 27.58 11.33 -8.51
N LEU A 468 27.13 10.45 -9.41
CA LEU A 468 25.83 10.60 -10.08
C LEU A 468 24.66 10.63 -9.10
N ILE A 469 24.67 9.79 -8.07
CA ILE A 469 23.67 9.80 -7.01
C ILE A 469 23.66 11.15 -6.30
N MET A 470 24.83 11.61 -5.83
CA MET A 470 24.95 12.86 -5.07
C MET A 470 24.49 14.09 -5.88
N GLN A 471 24.79 14.11 -7.17
CA GLN A 471 24.35 15.21 -8.06
C GLN A 471 22.86 15.14 -8.42
N SER A 472 22.25 13.94 -8.44
CA SER A 472 20.84 13.78 -8.75
C SER A 472 19.93 14.04 -7.52
N LEU A 473 20.40 13.77 -6.31
CA LEU A 473 19.63 13.84 -5.06
C LEU A 473 18.99 15.22 -4.79
N PRO A 474 19.67 16.38 -4.97
CA PRO A 474 19.05 17.67 -4.69
C PRO A 474 17.75 17.89 -5.47
N GLY A 475 17.76 17.59 -6.78
CA GLY A 475 16.57 17.68 -7.63
C GLY A 475 15.46 16.70 -7.24
N MET A 476 15.82 15.47 -6.89
CA MET A 476 14.87 14.44 -6.42
C MET A 476 14.25 14.83 -5.09
N ILE A 477 15.03 15.35 -4.14
CA ILE A 477 14.56 15.78 -2.81
C ILE A 477 13.60 16.97 -2.95
N ALA A 478 13.93 17.96 -3.78
CA ALA A 478 13.07 19.12 -4.05
C ALA A 478 11.70 18.69 -4.59
N LYS A 479 11.67 17.70 -5.49
CA LYS A 479 10.45 17.10 -6.04
C LYS A 479 9.76 16.12 -5.08
N ARG A 480 10.38 15.77 -3.95
CA ARG A 480 9.97 14.72 -3.00
C ARG A 480 9.67 13.38 -3.69
N ARG A 481 10.38 13.08 -4.74
CA ARG A 481 10.29 11.83 -5.49
C ARG A 481 11.58 11.52 -6.21
N GLY A 482 12.04 10.30 -6.12
CA GLY A 482 13.21 9.80 -6.83
C GLY A 482 13.37 8.30 -6.62
N HIS A 483 13.95 7.62 -7.60
CA HIS A 483 14.29 6.21 -7.47
C HIS A 483 15.69 5.95 -8.00
N ILE A 484 16.55 5.41 -7.16
CA ILE A 484 17.93 5.06 -7.49
C ILE A 484 18.01 3.54 -7.51
N ILE A 485 18.42 2.98 -8.64
CA ILE A 485 18.57 1.54 -8.86
C ILE A 485 20.04 1.25 -9.13
N ASN A 486 20.67 0.52 -8.23
CA ASN A 486 22.07 0.14 -8.35
C ASN A 486 22.20 -1.32 -8.79
N ILE A 487 22.81 -1.53 -9.96
CA ILE A 487 23.12 -2.89 -10.43
C ILE A 487 24.37 -3.36 -9.72
N SER A 488 24.14 -4.19 -8.72
CA SER A 488 25.14 -4.91 -7.95
C SER A 488 25.37 -6.30 -8.52
N SER A 489 25.88 -7.23 -7.73
CA SER A 489 26.16 -8.59 -8.16
C SER A 489 25.77 -9.60 -7.08
N ILE A 490 25.35 -10.78 -7.50
CA ILE A 490 25.18 -11.93 -6.61
C ILE A 490 26.52 -12.25 -5.89
N GLY A 491 27.66 -11.91 -6.51
CA GLY A 491 28.98 -12.06 -5.90
C GLY A 491 29.13 -11.32 -4.57
N VAL A 492 28.37 -10.26 -4.32
CA VAL A 492 28.35 -9.57 -3.01
C VAL A 492 27.73 -10.46 -1.93
N LEU A 493 26.71 -11.25 -2.27
CA LEU A 493 26.05 -12.18 -1.35
C LEU A 493 26.84 -13.47 -1.18
N ALA A 494 27.48 -13.91 -2.28
CA ALA A 494 28.22 -15.18 -2.33
C ALA A 494 29.73 -15.03 -2.11
N SER A 495 30.26 -13.82 -1.87
CA SER A 495 31.69 -13.56 -1.64
C SER A 495 32.62 -14.34 -2.59
N SER A 496 32.30 -14.31 -3.91
CA SER A 496 32.93 -15.17 -4.92
C SER A 496 34.45 -15.00 -5.00
N PRO A 497 35.26 -16.07 -4.91
CA PRO A 497 36.72 -16.02 -5.10
C PRO A 497 37.12 -15.42 -6.45
N ARG A 498 38.33 -14.86 -6.57
CA ARG A 498 38.89 -14.17 -7.75
C ARG A 498 38.20 -12.85 -8.13
N PHE A 499 37.15 -12.48 -7.47
CA PHE A 499 36.43 -11.21 -7.76
C PHE A 499 36.59 -10.17 -6.65
N SER A 500 37.63 -10.24 -5.83
CA SER A 500 37.82 -9.39 -4.64
C SER A 500 37.70 -7.90 -4.95
N ALA A 501 38.37 -7.38 -5.97
CA ALA A 501 38.27 -5.98 -6.38
C ALA A 501 36.85 -5.60 -6.83
N TYR A 502 36.20 -6.44 -7.62
CA TYR A 502 34.84 -6.22 -8.12
C TYR A 502 33.81 -6.31 -7.00
N VAL A 503 33.85 -7.37 -6.23
CA VAL A 503 32.88 -7.58 -5.11
C VAL A 503 33.00 -6.47 -4.08
N ALA A 504 34.23 -6.06 -3.70
CA ALA A 504 34.44 -4.95 -2.77
C ALA A 504 33.81 -3.65 -3.29
N SER A 505 33.96 -3.31 -4.59
CA SER A 505 33.39 -2.11 -5.17
C SER A 505 31.85 -2.12 -5.18
N LYS A 506 31.23 -3.26 -5.47
CA LYS A 506 29.77 -3.41 -5.46
C LYS A 506 29.22 -3.45 -4.04
N ALA A 507 29.93 -4.10 -3.09
CA ALA A 507 29.55 -4.10 -1.67
C ALA A 507 29.59 -2.71 -1.05
N ALA A 508 30.56 -1.86 -1.42
CA ALA A 508 30.60 -0.47 -0.99
C ALA A 508 29.35 0.32 -1.43
N LEU A 509 28.91 0.14 -2.68
CA LEU A 509 27.70 0.79 -3.20
C LEU A 509 26.43 0.25 -2.53
N ASP A 510 26.36 -1.06 -2.22
CA ASP A 510 25.25 -1.68 -1.49
C ASP A 510 25.14 -1.08 -0.07
N ALA A 511 26.26 -1.01 0.65
CA ALA A 511 26.32 -0.44 1.99
C ALA A 511 25.88 1.04 2.00
N PHE A 512 26.40 1.85 1.06
CA PHE A 512 25.94 3.23 0.88
C PHE A 512 24.42 3.31 0.66
N SER A 513 23.88 2.46 -0.20
CA SER A 513 22.45 2.47 -0.52
C SER A 513 21.58 2.20 0.70
N HIS A 514 21.99 1.28 1.57
CA HIS A 514 21.29 0.98 2.82
C HIS A 514 21.29 2.17 3.79
N CYS A 515 22.44 2.83 3.97
CA CYS A 515 22.54 4.03 4.81
C CYS A 515 21.66 5.15 4.25
N ALA A 516 21.80 5.46 2.95
CA ALA A 516 21.06 6.51 2.27
C ALA A 516 19.54 6.27 2.28
N GLN A 517 19.07 5.02 2.15
CA GLN A 517 17.65 4.68 2.27
C GLN A 517 17.11 5.05 3.66
N GLY A 518 17.86 4.79 4.73
CA GLY A 518 17.50 5.17 6.10
C GLY A 518 17.33 6.69 6.27
N GLU A 519 18.20 7.48 5.64
CA GLU A 519 18.20 8.94 5.74
C GLU A 519 17.14 9.62 4.85
N LEU A 520 16.84 9.04 3.67
CA LEU A 520 16.12 9.73 2.59
C LEU A 520 14.72 9.16 2.33
N SER A 521 14.32 8.04 2.93
CA SER A 521 12.99 7.46 2.76
C SER A 521 11.87 8.44 3.11
N GLY A 522 12.02 9.21 4.17
CA GLY A 522 11.08 10.26 4.59
C GLY A 522 10.98 11.45 3.62
N LYS A 523 11.93 11.58 2.68
CA LYS A 523 11.97 12.62 1.65
C LYS A 523 11.43 12.15 0.30
N GLY A 524 10.87 10.93 0.24
CA GLY A 524 10.28 10.36 -0.98
C GLY A 524 11.30 9.74 -1.95
N ILE A 525 12.52 9.46 -1.49
CA ILE A 525 13.57 8.82 -2.26
C ILE A 525 13.62 7.32 -1.94
N SER A 526 13.70 6.50 -2.98
CA SER A 526 13.82 5.04 -2.86
C SER A 526 15.14 4.57 -3.45
N PHE A 527 15.76 3.59 -2.80
CA PHE A 527 16.93 2.89 -3.32
C PHE A 527 16.57 1.42 -3.53
N THR A 528 16.97 0.87 -4.67
CA THR A 528 16.90 -0.56 -4.95
C THR A 528 18.26 -1.07 -5.36
N THR A 529 18.78 -2.09 -4.67
CA THR A 529 19.97 -2.83 -5.07
C THR A 529 19.54 -4.12 -5.77
N ILE A 530 20.02 -4.34 -7.00
CA ILE A 530 19.81 -5.58 -7.74
C ILE A 530 21.10 -6.40 -7.69
N ASN A 531 21.12 -7.47 -6.89
CA ASN A 531 22.23 -8.43 -6.88
C ASN A 531 22.11 -9.32 -8.12
N MET A 532 22.58 -8.79 -9.26
CA MET A 532 22.44 -9.38 -10.58
C MET A 532 23.16 -10.72 -10.64
N PRO A 533 22.51 -11.80 -11.10
CA PRO A 533 23.18 -13.06 -11.38
C PRO A 533 24.04 -12.95 -12.64
N LEU A 534 24.72 -14.04 -13.03
CA LEU A 534 25.52 -14.08 -14.24
C LEU A 534 24.67 -13.86 -15.49
N VAL A 535 25.01 -12.84 -16.29
CA VAL A 535 24.26 -12.42 -17.49
C VAL A 535 25.18 -12.50 -18.70
N LYS A 536 24.71 -13.06 -19.80
CA LYS A 536 25.45 -13.19 -21.07
C LYS A 536 25.66 -11.83 -21.74
N THR A 537 26.75 -11.18 -21.45
CA THR A 537 27.11 -9.84 -21.92
C THR A 537 28.55 -9.79 -22.42
N PRO A 538 28.94 -8.74 -23.18
CA PRO A 538 30.34 -8.56 -23.58
C PRO A 538 31.34 -8.56 -22.40
N MET A 539 30.89 -8.21 -21.19
CA MET A 539 31.73 -8.19 -19.99
C MET A 539 32.24 -9.57 -19.60
N ILE A 540 31.46 -10.63 -19.81
CA ILE A 540 31.84 -12.02 -19.45
C ILE A 540 32.41 -12.80 -20.63
N ALA A 541 32.28 -12.32 -21.87
CA ALA A 541 32.72 -12.98 -23.08
C ALA A 541 34.20 -13.44 -23.08
N PRO A 542 35.15 -12.74 -22.40
CA PRO A 542 36.54 -13.23 -22.30
C PRO A 542 36.69 -14.53 -21.51
N THR A 543 35.69 -14.95 -20.72
CA THR A 543 35.74 -16.17 -19.90
C THR A 543 34.87 -17.26 -20.55
N LYS A 544 35.43 -18.04 -21.48
CA LYS A 544 34.70 -19.06 -22.26
C LYS A 544 33.97 -20.12 -21.44
N MET A 545 34.40 -20.38 -20.21
CA MET A 545 33.74 -21.28 -19.29
C MET A 545 32.26 -20.91 -19.06
N TYR A 546 31.92 -19.62 -19.11
CA TYR A 546 30.54 -19.14 -18.92
C TYR A 546 29.58 -19.49 -20.07
N ASP A 547 30.11 -19.93 -21.24
CA ASP A 547 29.28 -20.42 -22.34
C ASP A 547 28.60 -21.77 -22.01
N SER A 548 29.17 -22.52 -21.07
CA SER A 548 28.72 -23.87 -20.67
C SER A 548 27.89 -23.87 -19.37
N VAL A 549 27.67 -22.70 -18.74
CA VAL A 549 26.94 -22.61 -17.49
C VAL A 549 25.65 -21.78 -17.65
N PRO A 550 24.62 -22.03 -16.84
CA PRO A 550 23.36 -21.29 -16.92
C PRO A 550 23.58 -19.81 -16.65
N THR A 551 23.24 -18.97 -17.64
CA THR A 551 23.30 -17.50 -17.57
C THR A 551 21.94 -16.90 -17.95
N LEU A 552 21.63 -15.70 -17.46
CA LEU A 552 20.49 -14.92 -17.95
C LEU A 552 20.83 -14.24 -19.29
N SER A 553 19.83 -14.00 -20.11
CA SER A 553 19.96 -13.07 -21.23
C SER A 553 19.92 -11.61 -20.74
N PRO A 554 20.38 -10.63 -21.55
CA PRO A 554 20.21 -9.22 -21.22
C PRO A 554 18.75 -8.80 -21.02
N GLU A 555 17.82 -9.39 -21.77
CA GLU A 555 16.37 -9.15 -21.72
C GLU A 555 15.77 -9.63 -20.41
N GLU A 556 16.14 -10.85 -19.96
CA GLU A 556 15.73 -11.40 -18.66
C GLU A 556 16.32 -10.57 -17.49
N ALA A 557 17.54 -10.09 -17.64
CA ALA A 557 18.16 -9.20 -16.65
C ALA A 557 17.45 -7.83 -16.59
N ALA A 558 17.02 -7.30 -17.75
CA ALA A 558 16.23 -6.07 -17.82
C ALA A 558 14.85 -6.23 -17.14
N ASP A 559 14.25 -7.43 -17.13
CA ASP A 559 13.00 -7.69 -16.40
C ASP A 559 13.16 -7.55 -14.89
N LEU A 560 14.34 -7.84 -14.34
CA LEU A 560 14.64 -7.54 -12.94
C LEU A 560 14.68 -6.04 -12.66
N ILE A 561 15.17 -5.23 -13.62
CA ILE A 561 15.15 -3.77 -13.53
C ILE A 561 13.69 -3.25 -13.62
N VAL A 562 12.92 -3.76 -14.56
CA VAL A 562 11.48 -3.46 -14.70
C VAL A 562 10.74 -3.75 -13.40
N LYS A 563 10.94 -4.92 -12.82
CA LYS A 563 10.37 -5.27 -11.52
C LYS A 563 10.81 -4.30 -10.41
N ALA A 564 12.08 -3.92 -10.39
CA ALA A 564 12.58 -2.94 -9.42
C ALA A 564 11.88 -1.57 -9.57
N ILE A 565 11.62 -1.11 -10.79
CA ILE A 565 10.89 0.14 -11.06
C ILE A 565 9.44 0.06 -10.57
N ILE A 566 8.77 -1.06 -10.83
CA ILE A 566 7.35 -1.26 -10.48
C ILE A 566 7.17 -1.37 -8.97
N ASP A 567 7.90 -2.27 -8.33
CA ASP A 567 7.69 -2.68 -6.94
C ASP A 567 8.49 -1.86 -5.92
N LYS A 568 9.57 -1.21 -6.35
CA LYS A 568 10.53 -0.45 -5.51
C LYS A 568 11.02 -1.21 -4.27
N PRO A 569 11.42 -2.49 -4.40
CA PRO A 569 11.97 -3.22 -3.26
C PRO A 569 13.32 -2.64 -2.86
N SER A 570 13.73 -2.78 -1.61
CA SER A 570 15.09 -2.40 -1.20
C SER A 570 16.16 -3.28 -1.86
N ARG A 571 15.82 -4.55 -2.14
CA ARG A 571 16.72 -5.52 -2.79
C ARG A 571 15.98 -6.44 -3.74
N VAL A 572 16.60 -6.73 -4.90
CA VAL A 572 16.26 -7.81 -5.81
C VAL A 572 17.42 -8.77 -5.86
N ALA A 573 17.21 -10.04 -5.52
CA ALA A 573 18.24 -11.08 -5.56
C ALA A 573 17.61 -12.44 -5.89
N THR A 574 18.42 -13.39 -6.40
CA THR A 574 17.99 -14.76 -6.59
C THR A 574 17.83 -15.48 -5.24
N ARG A 575 16.96 -16.49 -5.18
CA ARG A 575 16.79 -17.32 -3.97
C ARG A 575 18.12 -17.93 -3.50
N LEU A 576 18.94 -18.39 -4.46
CA LEU A 576 20.26 -18.96 -4.17
C LEU A 576 21.20 -17.93 -3.56
N GLY A 577 21.25 -16.70 -4.10
CA GLY A 577 22.07 -15.63 -3.53
C GLY A 577 21.68 -15.28 -2.10
N VAL A 578 20.38 -15.19 -1.83
CA VAL A 578 19.87 -14.96 -0.47
C VAL A 578 20.27 -16.13 0.44
N PHE A 579 20.10 -17.38 -0.02
CA PHE A 579 20.48 -18.58 0.72
C PHE A 579 21.99 -18.59 1.04
N ALA A 580 22.85 -18.29 0.05
CA ALA A 580 24.29 -18.19 0.23
C ALA A 580 24.66 -17.17 1.31
N GLY A 581 24.03 -15.99 1.30
CA GLY A 581 24.21 -14.97 2.33
C GLY A 581 23.80 -15.43 3.73
N VAL A 582 22.69 -16.17 3.84
CA VAL A 582 22.24 -16.76 5.12
C VAL A 582 23.21 -17.83 5.61
N VAL A 583 23.64 -18.74 4.72
CA VAL A 583 24.62 -19.79 5.08
C VAL A 583 25.94 -19.15 5.53
N HIS A 584 26.42 -18.13 4.83
CA HIS A 584 27.62 -17.39 5.24
C HIS A 584 27.47 -16.78 6.64
N ALA A 585 26.31 -16.18 6.95
CA ALA A 585 26.07 -15.54 8.26
C ALA A 585 25.92 -16.54 9.40
N VAL A 586 25.32 -17.71 9.16
CA VAL A 586 24.98 -18.71 10.21
C VAL A 586 26.07 -19.79 10.34
N PHE A 587 26.65 -20.21 9.22
CA PHE A 587 27.65 -21.30 9.15
C PHE A 587 28.90 -20.88 8.39
N PRO A 588 29.68 -19.88 8.85
CA PRO A 588 30.80 -19.31 8.11
C PRO A 588 31.88 -20.34 7.71
N LYS A 589 32.21 -21.27 8.61
CA LYS A 589 33.22 -22.32 8.31
C LYS A 589 32.78 -23.27 7.19
N ALA A 590 31.54 -23.70 7.19
CA ALA A 590 30.99 -24.53 6.11
C ALA A 590 31.00 -23.77 4.78
N TYR A 591 30.67 -22.48 4.84
CA TYR A 591 30.70 -21.61 3.68
C TYR A 591 32.14 -21.45 3.11
N GLU A 592 33.15 -21.25 3.96
CA GLU A 592 34.58 -21.18 3.57
C GLU A 592 35.03 -22.42 2.83
N VAL A 593 34.62 -23.62 3.28
CA VAL A 593 34.95 -24.89 2.59
C VAL A 593 34.38 -24.93 1.17
N VAL A 594 33.12 -24.50 1.01
CA VAL A 594 32.46 -24.43 -0.32
C VAL A 594 33.19 -23.43 -1.22
N MET A 595 33.57 -22.27 -0.70
CA MET A 595 34.27 -21.24 -1.47
C MET A 595 35.71 -21.65 -1.81
N SER A 596 36.43 -22.33 -0.92
CA SER A 596 37.76 -22.89 -1.19
C SER A 596 37.71 -23.96 -2.28
N THR A 597 36.74 -24.86 -2.21
CA THR A 597 36.50 -25.86 -3.25
C THR A 597 36.20 -25.20 -4.61
N ALA A 598 35.37 -24.16 -4.62
CA ALA A 598 35.11 -23.39 -5.83
C ALA A 598 36.38 -22.70 -6.36
N PHE A 599 37.24 -22.20 -5.48
CA PHE A 599 38.52 -21.62 -5.89
C PHE A 599 39.45 -22.65 -6.56
N GLU A 600 39.48 -23.86 -6.05
CA GLU A 600 40.31 -24.96 -6.66
C GLU A 600 39.72 -25.41 -7.99
N LEU A 601 38.41 -25.58 -8.08
CA LEU A 601 37.73 -26.06 -9.29
C LEU A 601 37.82 -25.08 -10.47
N PHE A 602 37.86 -23.76 -10.23
CA PHE A 602 37.81 -22.75 -11.29
C PHE A 602 39.11 -21.94 -11.37
N PRO A 603 40.15 -22.39 -12.05
CA PRO A 603 41.46 -21.73 -12.09
C PRO A 603 41.41 -20.33 -12.75
N ASP A 604 42.47 -19.54 -12.56
CA ASP A 604 42.66 -18.27 -13.23
C ASP A 604 42.74 -18.41 -14.75
N SER A 605 42.10 -17.49 -15.47
CA SER A 605 42.13 -17.46 -16.94
C SER A 605 43.52 -17.11 -17.47
N ALA A 606 43.79 -17.46 -18.72
CA ALA A 606 45.05 -17.10 -19.40
C ALA A 606 45.27 -15.57 -19.39
N ALA A 607 44.23 -14.79 -19.57
CA ALA A 607 44.27 -13.33 -19.49
C ALA A 607 44.65 -12.82 -18.07
N ALA A 608 44.19 -13.49 -17.02
CA ALA A 608 44.57 -13.17 -15.64
C ALA A 608 46.05 -13.42 -15.36
N LYS A 609 46.62 -14.43 -16.03
CA LYS A 609 48.06 -14.83 -15.95
C LYS A 609 48.95 -14.01 -16.86
N GLY A 610 48.44 -13.00 -17.58
CA GLY A 610 49.22 -12.19 -18.53
C GLY A 610 49.53 -12.88 -19.86
N MET A 611 48.91 -14.02 -20.14
CA MET A 611 49.11 -14.81 -21.39
C MET A 611 48.00 -14.45 -22.42
N ALA A 612 47.76 -13.15 -22.64
CA ALA A 612 46.77 -12.68 -23.60
C ALA A 612 47.11 -13.23 -25.01
N GLY A 613 46.14 -13.93 -25.64
CA GLY A 613 46.29 -14.53 -26.96
C GLY A 613 46.50 -16.06 -26.99
N ARG A 614 46.82 -16.71 -25.86
CA ARG A 614 46.69 -18.15 -25.70
C ARG A 614 45.32 -18.44 -25.11
N GLY A 615 44.37 -18.93 -25.92
CA GLY A 615 43.01 -19.22 -25.48
C GLY A 615 43.00 -20.12 -24.24
N ASP A 616 42.03 -19.95 -23.36
CA ASP A 616 41.71 -20.92 -22.30
C ASP A 616 41.34 -22.25 -23.00
N ALA A 617 42.33 -23.15 -23.10
CA ALA A 617 42.27 -24.31 -24.00
C ALA A 617 41.59 -25.54 -23.39
N ALA A 618 40.94 -25.43 -22.25
CA ALA A 618 40.28 -26.58 -21.64
C ALA A 618 38.76 -26.37 -21.62
N ASN A 619 38.05 -27.29 -22.27
CA ASN A 619 36.61 -27.43 -22.02
C ASN A 619 36.38 -27.66 -20.52
N PRO A 620 35.33 -27.07 -19.90
CA PRO A 620 35.06 -27.28 -18.50
C PRO A 620 34.84 -28.77 -18.20
N THR A 621 35.37 -29.24 -17.07
CA THR A 621 35.17 -30.62 -16.62
C THR A 621 33.71 -30.84 -16.19
N ASN A 622 33.28 -32.10 -16.13
CA ASN A 622 31.93 -32.46 -15.68
C ASN A 622 31.67 -31.97 -14.26
N GLU A 623 32.67 -31.98 -13.37
CA GLU A 623 32.61 -31.48 -12.01
C GLU A 623 32.39 -29.96 -11.99
N GLN A 624 33.08 -29.21 -12.84
CA GLN A 624 32.90 -27.76 -12.99
C GLN A 624 31.50 -27.42 -13.50
N ILE A 625 30.99 -28.16 -14.48
CA ILE A 625 29.63 -27.98 -15.01
C ILE A 625 28.59 -28.31 -13.94
N ALA A 626 28.76 -29.42 -13.23
CA ALA A 626 27.85 -29.84 -12.16
C ALA A 626 27.81 -28.81 -11.03
N PHE A 627 28.96 -28.34 -10.55
CA PHE A 627 29.06 -27.33 -9.51
C PHE A 627 28.44 -25.99 -9.96
N ALA A 628 28.75 -25.52 -11.16
CA ALA A 628 28.20 -24.29 -11.70
C ALA A 628 26.68 -24.37 -11.94
N SER A 629 26.16 -25.56 -12.29
CA SER A 629 24.72 -25.79 -12.44
C SER A 629 24.00 -25.81 -11.08
N LEU A 630 24.62 -26.37 -10.05
CA LEU A 630 24.13 -26.36 -8.68
C LEU A 630 24.06 -24.92 -8.13
N MET A 631 25.10 -24.13 -8.43
CA MET A 631 25.26 -22.75 -7.99
C MET A 631 24.85 -21.75 -9.09
N ARG A 632 23.75 -22.03 -9.75
CA ARG A 632 23.25 -21.31 -10.92
C ARG A 632 23.23 -19.79 -10.74
N GLY A 633 23.90 -19.07 -11.64
CA GLY A 633 23.90 -17.60 -11.66
C GLY A 633 24.96 -16.95 -10.78
N VAL A 634 25.78 -17.72 -10.04
CA VAL A 634 26.93 -17.19 -9.28
C VAL A 634 28.13 -17.03 -10.22
N HIS A 635 28.93 -15.99 -10.01
CA HIS A 635 30.19 -15.77 -10.72
C HIS A 635 31.28 -16.62 -10.07
N TRP A 636 32.07 -17.36 -10.89
CA TRP A 636 33.17 -18.23 -10.45
C TRP A 636 34.51 -17.84 -11.08
#